data_e118e49f3b2856cb0c36509c6ff74c1f
#
_entry.id   e118e49f3b2856cb0c36509c6ff74c1f
#
_cell.length_a   1.000
_cell.length_b   1.000
_cell.length_c   1.000
_cell.angle_alpha   90.00
_cell.angle_beta   90.00
_cell.angle_gamma   90.00
#
_symmetry.space_group_name_H-M   'P 1'
#
loop_
_entity.id
_entity.type
_entity.pdbx_description
1 polymer ?
#
loop_
_entity_poly.entity_id
_entity_poly.type
_entity_poly.pdbx_seq_one_letter_code
_entity_poly.pdbx_strand_id
1 'polypeptide(L)'
;MEIERALQQLELLQKKLYAYHCADSSLYLDAVTTAPSDTSEGRGVAMSILAGESQKLMTSPETKALLDELSARAGELDLIHRREVEELRRSCEQLTRIPADEYMAYKELCNRADDVWHKAKAQDDFALFCPVLQELVDYNRRFAGYYDASKAPYDALLNEYERGVDRKMLDSFFATLREGLVPLIRKIGEKPQIDDSFLYQEYPAAQQKAFADYLMEVMGLDRSHCGLGETEHPFTLEFNNKDVRITTNYDEHNVASSMYSVLHEGGHALYELGIRDDLQYTCLAGGVSMGVHESQSRFYENLIGRSRPFVEAIYPKVQEFFPRQLGGVSAEQFYRAVNKAQPSLIRTEADELTYCLHVMVRYEIEKQLIGGTLEAKDVPTVWAKLYKEYLGIEVPNDRDGCLQDSHWSGGAFGYFPSYALGSAYGAQMLCRMEQDVDVWGAAARGDLTPITAWLREKVHQYGGLMEPADVVKNACGDFSAEDYIQYLTRKYTELYGL
;
A
#
# COMPACT_ATOMS: atom_id res chain seq x y z
N MET A 1 9.29 15.69 37.21
CA MET A 1 9.68 16.88 36.38
C MET A 1 8.45 17.75 36.18
N GLU A 2 8.59 19.08 36.01
CA GLU A 2 7.44 19.91 35.59
C GLU A 2 6.94 19.43 34.22
N ILE A 3 5.60 19.42 34.03
CA ILE A 3 4.98 18.85 32.83
C ILE A 3 5.46 19.54 31.53
N GLU A 4 5.55 20.86 31.56
CA GLU A 4 6.03 21.67 30.44
C GLU A 4 7.44 21.29 30.00
N ARG A 5 8.33 21.00 30.97
CA ARG A 5 9.69 20.56 30.69
C ARG A 5 9.69 19.14 30.07
N ALA A 6 8.81 18.26 30.51
CA ALA A 6 8.69 16.93 29.94
C ALA A 6 8.16 16.99 28.49
N LEU A 7 7.18 17.85 28.21
CA LEU A 7 6.69 18.08 26.84
C LEU A 7 7.76 18.70 25.93
N GLN A 8 8.58 19.63 26.40
CA GLN A 8 9.71 20.16 25.65
C GLN A 8 10.74 19.05 25.30
N GLN A 9 10.95 18.11 26.20
CA GLN A 9 11.83 16.96 25.93
C GLN A 9 11.20 15.99 24.91
N LEU A 10 9.89 15.77 24.97
CA LEU A 10 9.15 14.97 24.00
C LEU A 10 9.25 15.59 22.60
N GLU A 11 9.01 16.88 22.49
CA GLU A 11 9.14 17.62 21.23
C GLU A 11 10.58 17.51 20.65
N LEU A 12 11.60 17.69 21.50
CA LEU A 12 12.99 17.57 21.07
C LEU A 12 13.34 16.14 20.62
N LEU A 13 12.84 15.13 21.31
CA LEU A 13 12.99 13.72 20.93
C LEU A 13 12.42 13.49 19.53
N GLN A 14 11.18 13.90 19.29
CA GLN A 14 10.50 13.71 18.01
C GLN A 14 11.21 14.45 16.86
N LYS A 15 11.66 15.69 17.08
CA LYS A 15 12.46 16.44 16.09
C LYS A 15 13.79 15.75 15.74
N LYS A 16 14.43 15.07 16.68
CA LYS A 16 15.62 14.28 16.39
C LYS A 16 15.29 13.04 15.56
N LEU A 17 14.23 12.33 15.90
CA LEU A 17 13.77 11.17 15.13
C LEU A 17 13.38 11.57 13.70
N TYR A 18 12.68 12.70 13.56
CA TYR A 18 12.36 13.28 12.26
C TYR A 18 13.62 13.63 11.45
N ALA A 19 14.66 14.20 12.09
CA ALA A 19 15.91 14.49 11.40
C ALA A 19 16.63 13.24 10.87
N TYR A 20 16.60 12.13 11.63
CA TYR A 20 17.12 10.84 11.16
C TYR A 20 16.27 10.30 9.99
N HIS A 21 14.94 10.35 10.10
CA HIS A 21 14.04 9.96 9.02
C HIS A 21 14.33 10.74 7.74
N CYS A 22 14.41 12.07 7.80
CA CYS A 22 14.72 12.90 6.63
C CYS A 22 16.06 12.57 5.98
N ALA A 23 17.09 12.32 6.79
CA ALA A 23 18.41 11.99 6.27
C ALA A 23 18.41 10.62 5.58
N ASP A 24 17.82 9.61 6.19
CA ASP A 24 17.70 8.24 5.66
C ASP A 24 16.87 8.21 4.38
N SER A 25 15.69 8.84 4.40
CA SER A 25 14.78 8.96 3.24
C SER A 25 15.43 9.70 2.07
N SER A 26 16.23 10.73 2.34
CA SER A 26 16.96 11.46 1.28
C SER A 26 18.04 10.57 0.64
N LEU A 27 18.77 9.80 1.44
CA LEU A 27 19.76 8.85 0.93
C LEU A 27 19.12 7.71 0.15
N TYR A 28 17.97 7.23 0.60
CA TYR A 28 17.19 6.20 -0.12
C TYR A 28 16.69 6.73 -1.47
N LEU A 29 16.06 7.90 -1.48
CA LEU A 29 15.56 8.50 -2.71
C LEU A 29 16.68 8.75 -3.73
N ASP A 30 17.82 9.28 -3.29
CA ASP A 30 19.00 9.45 -4.15
C ASP A 30 19.46 8.10 -4.71
N ALA A 31 19.49 7.05 -3.87
CA ALA A 31 19.91 5.71 -4.26
C ALA A 31 19.12 5.14 -5.44
N VAL A 32 17.79 5.36 -5.44
CA VAL A 32 16.88 4.73 -6.41
C VAL A 32 16.53 5.64 -7.59
N THR A 33 16.99 6.91 -7.59
CA THR A 33 16.66 7.89 -8.65
C THR A 33 17.89 8.42 -9.39
N THR A 34 18.87 9.00 -8.68
CA THR A 34 19.94 9.82 -9.29
C THR A 34 21.36 9.33 -9.03
N ALA A 35 21.56 8.47 -8.03
CA ALA A 35 22.88 8.00 -7.68
C ALA A 35 23.50 7.10 -8.77
N PRO A 36 24.82 7.22 -9.04
CA PRO A 36 25.51 6.28 -9.92
C PRO A 36 25.44 4.83 -9.39
N SER A 37 25.39 3.84 -10.28
CA SER A 37 25.15 2.40 -9.99
C SER A 37 26.12 1.81 -8.95
N ASP A 38 27.40 2.21 -8.97
CA ASP A 38 28.45 1.60 -8.15
C ASP A 38 28.73 2.36 -6.83
N THR A 39 27.73 3.09 -6.30
CA THR A 39 27.93 3.94 -5.10
C THR A 39 27.21 3.42 -3.85
N SER A 40 26.68 2.18 -3.87
CA SER A 40 25.84 1.61 -2.82
C SER A 40 26.57 1.39 -1.49
N GLU A 41 27.87 1.04 -1.49
CA GLU A 41 28.62 0.68 -0.28
C GLU A 41 28.67 1.84 0.73
N GLY A 42 29.16 3.02 0.33
CA GLY A 42 29.29 4.18 1.20
C GLY A 42 27.93 4.66 1.72
N ARG A 43 26.88 4.61 0.90
CA ARG A 43 25.52 4.97 1.27
C ARG A 43 24.94 3.97 2.27
N GLY A 44 25.15 2.66 2.03
CA GLY A 44 24.74 1.61 2.96
C GLY A 44 25.37 1.78 4.36
N VAL A 45 26.66 2.17 4.43
CA VAL A 45 27.31 2.51 5.71
C VAL A 45 26.63 3.70 6.39
N ALA A 46 26.33 4.77 5.65
CA ALA A 46 25.68 5.96 6.22
C ALA A 46 24.27 5.63 6.74
N MET A 47 23.44 4.97 5.95
CA MET A 47 22.07 4.56 6.33
C MET A 47 22.07 3.62 7.54
N SER A 48 22.99 2.66 7.60
CA SER A 48 23.14 1.77 8.75
C SER A 48 23.47 2.52 10.05
N ILE A 49 24.34 3.51 9.97
CA ILE A 49 24.68 4.36 11.14
C ILE A 49 23.47 5.20 11.57
N LEU A 50 22.78 5.85 10.63
CA LEU A 50 21.59 6.67 10.92
C LEU A 50 20.49 5.84 11.58
N ALA A 51 20.18 4.66 11.02
CA ALA A 51 19.21 3.73 11.60
C ALA A 51 19.60 3.29 13.01
N GLY A 52 20.89 2.95 13.22
CA GLY A 52 21.40 2.56 14.52
C GLY A 52 21.31 3.68 15.57
N GLU A 53 21.62 4.93 15.21
CA GLU A 53 21.51 6.07 16.11
C GLU A 53 20.04 6.41 16.42
N SER A 54 19.14 6.34 15.44
CA SER A 54 17.69 6.50 15.64
C SER A 54 17.15 5.44 16.60
N GLN A 55 17.51 4.17 16.41
CA GLN A 55 17.11 3.08 17.30
C GLN A 55 17.63 3.27 18.74
N LYS A 56 18.90 3.64 18.90
CA LYS A 56 19.50 3.93 20.22
C LYS A 56 18.77 5.07 20.94
N LEU A 57 18.43 6.13 20.18
CA LEU A 57 17.67 7.26 20.73
C LEU A 57 16.31 6.81 21.23
N MET A 58 15.56 6.05 20.40
CA MET A 58 14.22 5.57 20.73
C MET A 58 14.22 4.60 21.92
N THR A 59 15.22 3.74 22.04
CA THR A 59 15.29 2.69 23.08
C THR A 59 16.12 3.07 24.29
N SER A 60 16.61 4.32 24.37
CA SER A 60 17.44 4.81 25.47
C SER A 60 16.70 4.78 26.81
N PRO A 61 17.44 4.60 27.94
CA PRO A 61 16.84 4.71 29.27
C PRO A 61 16.15 6.05 29.52
N GLU A 62 16.72 7.14 28.98
CA GLU A 62 16.18 8.49 29.08
C GLU A 62 14.83 8.62 28.35
N THR A 63 14.72 8.08 27.14
CA THR A 63 13.47 8.06 26.38
C THR A 63 12.41 7.22 27.10
N LYS A 64 12.76 6.03 27.59
CA LYS A 64 11.84 5.19 28.37
C LYS A 64 11.33 5.91 29.62
N ALA A 65 12.23 6.52 30.39
CA ALA A 65 11.86 7.26 31.61
C ALA A 65 10.93 8.44 31.30
N LEU A 66 11.18 9.18 30.22
CA LEU A 66 10.32 10.28 29.76
C LEU A 66 8.94 9.78 29.39
N LEU A 67 8.85 8.71 28.57
CA LEU A 67 7.58 8.14 28.14
C LEU A 67 6.77 7.54 29.30
N ASP A 68 7.43 6.89 30.27
CA ASP A 68 6.79 6.38 31.48
C ASP A 68 6.27 7.49 32.36
N GLU A 69 7.03 8.59 32.57
CA GLU A 69 6.59 9.77 33.33
C GLU A 69 5.36 10.42 32.69
N LEU A 70 5.39 10.66 31.37
CA LEU A 70 4.28 11.28 30.65
C LEU A 70 3.03 10.36 30.61
N SER A 71 3.24 9.06 30.43
CA SER A 71 2.17 8.07 30.47
C SER A 71 1.46 8.01 31.84
N ALA A 72 2.22 8.09 32.93
CA ALA A 72 1.66 8.15 34.30
C ALA A 72 0.82 9.43 34.55
N ARG A 73 1.05 10.46 33.74
CA ARG A 73 0.37 11.77 33.80
C ARG A 73 -0.55 12.02 32.61
N ALA A 74 -1.02 10.97 31.92
CA ALA A 74 -1.86 11.08 30.73
C ALA A 74 -3.12 11.95 30.92
N GLY A 75 -3.64 12.05 32.13
CA GLY A 75 -4.78 12.93 32.47
C GLY A 75 -4.46 14.43 32.42
N GLU A 76 -3.19 14.82 32.43
CA GLU A 76 -2.73 16.21 32.31
C GLU A 76 -2.42 16.60 30.87
N LEU A 77 -2.37 15.62 29.95
CA LEU A 77 -2.04 15.81 28.54
C LEU A 77 -3.27 16.10 27.70
N ASP A 78 -3.14 16.96 26.71
CA ASP A 78 -4.16 17.07 25.66
C ASP A 78 -4.18 15.79 24.77
N LEU A 79 -5.09 15.76 23.82
CA LEU A 79 -5.30 14.58 22.96
C LEU A 79 -4.04 14.27 22.13
N ILE A 80 -3.38 15.28 21.54
CA ILE A 80 -2.24 15.08 20.65
C ILE A 80 -1.07 14.50 21.44
N HIS A 81 -0.65 15.17 22.53
CA HIS A 81 0.49 14.70 23.33
C HIS A 81 0.23 13.33 23.95
N ARG A 82 -1.03 13.00 24.30
CA ARG A 82 -1.39 11.66 24.78
C ARG A 82 -1.14 10.61 23.70
N ARG A 83 -1.61 10.87 22.48
CA ARG A 83 -1.40 9.95 21.35
C ARG A 83 0.08 9.84 20.96
N GLU A 84 0.83 10.93 20.99
CA GLU A 84 2.28 10.90 20.76
C GLU A 84 2.99 9.97 21.75
N VAL A 85 2.66 10.10 23.04
CA VAL A 85 3.23 9.23 24.10
C VAL A 85 2.84 7.77 23.88
N GLU A 86 1.59 7.49 23.53
CA GLU A 86 1.09 6.14 23.25
C GLU A 86 1.83 5.52 22.06
N GLU A 87 1.97 6.25 20.93
CA GLU A 87 2.61 5.74 19.72
C GLU A 87 4.14 5.57 19.88
N LEU A 88 4.81 6.54 20.50
CA LEU A 88 6.27 6.42 20.78
C LEU A 88 6.55 5.28 21.75
N ARG A 89 5.70 5.09 22.75
CA ARG A 89 5.83 3.98 23.69
C ARG A 89 5.66 2.64 22.99
N ARG A 90 4.66 2.53 22.12
CA ARG A 90 4.44 1.36 21.29
C ARG A 90 5.65 1.08 20.38
N SER A 91 6.16 2.10 19.69
CA SER A 91 7.36 1.96 18.84
C SER A 91 8.57 1.50 19.62
N CYS A 92 8.78 2.05 20.83
CA CYS A 92 9.86 1.63 21.71
C CYS A 92 9.69 0.16 22.16
N GLU A 93 8.48 -0.26 22.48
CA GLU A 93 8.16 -1.64 22.83
C GLU A 93 8.38 -2.60 21.66
N GLN A 94 7.93 -2.25 20.45
CA GLN A 94 8.14 -3.06 19.24
C GLN A 94 9.64 -3.32 18.98
N LEU A 95 10.48 -2.28 19.11
CA LEU A 95 11.94 -2.37 18.93
C LEU A 95 12.63 -3.22 20.01
N THR A 96 12.02 -3.42 21.18
CA THR A 96 12.63 -4.09 22.32
C THR A 96 12.01 -5.44 22.69
N ARG A 97 10.86 -5.80 22.09
CA ARG A 97 10.16 -7.06 22.37
C ARG A 97 10.94 -8.28 21.91
N ILE A 98 11.60 -8.19 20.76
CA ILE A 98 12.40 -9.27 20.21
C ILE A 98 13.80 -9.18 20.80
N PRO A 99 14.38 -10.28 21.33
CA PRO A 99 15.79 -10.31 21.73
C PRO A 99 16.71 -9.87 20.59
N ALA A 100 17.68 -9.01 20.91
CA ALA A 100 18.50 -8.37 19.89
C ALA A 100 19.29 -9.37 19.03
N ASP A 101 19.78 -10.45 19.61
CA ASP A 101 20.48 -11.53 18.92
C ASP A 101 19.57 -12.31 17.96
N GLU A 102 18.31 -12.57 18.36
CA GLU A 102 17.32 -13.20 17.48
C GLU A 102 16.91 -12.26 16.35
N TYR A 103 16.76 -10.97 16.64
CA TYR A 103 16.44 -9.98 15.61
C TYR A 103 17.56 -9.84 14.57
N MET A 104 18.83 -9.80 15.01
CA MET A 104 19.98 -9.77 14.12
C MET A 104 20.06 -11.03 13.25
N ALA A 105 19.90 -12.21 13.83
CA ALA A 105 19.88 -13.47 13.08
C ALA A 105 18.73 -13.52 12.05
N TYR A 106 17.57 -12.98 12.41
CA TYR A 106 16.45 -12.86 11.49
C TYR A 106 16.73 -11.90 10.32
N LYS A 107 17.38 -10.76 10.57
CA LYS A 107 17.78 -9.82 9.50
C LYS A 107 18.80 -10.44 8.54
N GLU A 108 19.77 -11.19 9.06
CA GLU A 108 20.70 -11.97 8.22
C GLU A 108 19.96 -13.03 7.39
N LEU A 109 18.96 -13.67 7.99
CA LEU A 109 18.10 -14.62 7.29
C LEU A 109 17.32 -13.95 6.16
N CYS A 110 16.69 -12.79 6.39
CA CYS A 110 15.96 -12.04 5.35
C CYS A 110 16.88 -11.67 4.17
N ASN A 111 18.09 -11.15 4.45
CA ASN A 111 19.05 -10.83 3.39
C ASN A 111 19.42 -12.06 2.56
N ARG A 112 19.72 -13.20 3.23
CA ARG A 112 20.01 -14.47 2.54
C ARG A 112 18.78 -14.97 1.77
N ALA A 113 17.59 -14.81 2.33
CA ALA A 113 16.35 -15.27 1.72
C ALA A 113 16.02 -14.51 0.44
N ASP A 114 16.30 -13.22 0.39
CA ASP A 114 16.11 -12.40 -0.79
C ASP A 114 17.01 -12.86 -1.96
N ASP A 115 18.30 -13.07 -1.69
CA ASP A 115 19.24 -13.61 -2.66
C ASP A 115 18.81 -15.00 -3.17
N VAL A 116 18.30 -15.87 -2.28
CA VAL A 116 17.85 -17.22 -2.64
C VAL A 116 16.56 -17.15 -3.45
N TRP A 117 15.63 -16.25 -3.09
CA TRP A 117 14.38 -16.04 -3.80
C TRP A 117 14.62 -15.56 -5.24
N HIS A 118 15.52 -14.60 -5.45
CA HIS A 118 15.90 -14.13 -6.80
C HIS A 118 16.42 -15.28 -7.67
N LYS A 119 17.27 -16.15 -7.10
CA LYS A 119 17.81 -17.32 -7.81
C LYS A 119 16.71 -18.35 -8.11
N ALA A 120 15.86 -18.65 -7.12
CA ALA A 120 14.76 -19.60 -7.27
C ALA A 120 13.78 -19.14 -8.36
N LYS A 121 13.41 -17.85 -8.34
CA LYS A 121 12.54 -17.24 -9.35
C LYS A 121 13.16 -17.27 -10.73
N ALA A 122 14.44 -16.91 -10.88
CA ALA A 122 15.14 -16.92 -12.16
C ALA A 122 15.25 -18.34 -12.75
N GLN A 123 15.42 -19.36 -11.91
CA GLN A 123 15.56 -20.76 -12.31
C GLN A 123 14.23 -21.52 -12.38
N ASP A 124 13.12 -20.89 -11.95
CA ASP A 124 11.82 -21.54 -11.82
C ASP A 124 11.89 -22.79 -10.90
N ASP A 125 12.55 -22.66 -9.75
CA ASP A 125 12.80 -23.76 -8.82
C ASP A 125 12.47 -23.35 -7.38
N PHE A 126 11.24 -23.64 -6.95
CA PHE A 126 10.79 -23.38 -5.57
C PHE A 126 11.57 -24.20 -4.54
N ALA A 127 12.11 -25.37 -4.89
CA ALA A 127 12.84 -26.20 -3.95
C ALA A 127 14.10 -25.50 -3.39
N LEU A 128 14.67 -24.55 -4.13
CA LEU A 128 15.76 -23.69 -3.63
C LEU A 128 15.29 -22.75 -2.52
N PHE A 129 14.10 -22.17 -2.65
CA PHE A 129 13.57 -21.20 -1.69
C PHE A 129 12.88 -21.88 -0.49
N CYS A 130 12.32 -23.07 -0.66
CA CYS A 130 11.53 -23.78 0.33
C CYS A 130 12.17 -23.87 1.72
N PRO A 131 13.45 -24.27 1.89
CA PRO A 131 14.07 -24.36 3.22
C PRO A 131 14.15 -23.00 3.93
N VAL A 132 14.50 -21.95 3.18
CA VAL A 132 14.63 -20.59 3.72
C VAL A 132 13.26 -20.01 4.06
N LEU A 133 12.24 -20.26 3.25
CA LEU A 133 10.86 -19.90 3.55
C LEU A 133 10.39 -20.54 4.86
N GLN A 134 10.72 -21.83 5.09
CA GLN A 134 10.35 -22.50 6.34
C GLN A 134 11.04 -21.85 7.55
N GLU A 135 12.33 -21.51 7.45
CA GLU A 135 13.05 -20.77 8.50
C GLU A 135 12.37 -19.43 8.81
N LEU A 136 12.00 -18.66 7.77
CA LEU A 136 11.28 -17.38 7.93
C LEU A 136 9.92 -17.57 8.62
N VAL A 137 9.15 -18.59 8.24
CA VAL A 137 7.87 -18.93 8.88
C VAL A 137 8.07 -19.25 10.37
N ASP A 138 9.10 -20.03 10.71
CA ASP A 138 9.38 -20.43 12.08
C ASP A 138 9.82 -19.24 12.95
N TYR A 139 10.59 -18.28 12.38
CA TYR A 139 10.89 -17.00 13.05
C TYR A 139 9.63 -16.17 13.28
N ASN A 140 8.79 -16.01 12.26
CA ASN A 140 7.57 -15.22 12.39
C ASN A 140 6.58 -15.82 13.40
N ARG A 141 6.46 -17.14 13.48
CA ARG A 141 5.69 -17.82 14.55
C ARG A 141 6.20 -17.47 15.94
N ARG A 142 7.54 -17.43 16.15
CA ARG A 142 8.13 -17.01 17.42
C ARG A 142 7.90 -15.54 17.71
N PHE A 143 8.13 -14.67 16.71
CA PHE A 143 7.96 -13.22 16.84
C PHE A 143 6.54 -12.82 17.15
N ALA A 144 5.55 -13.52 16.60
CA ALA A 144 4.16 -13.34 16.97
C ALA A 144 3.93 -13.45 18.50
N GLY A 145 4.65 -14.38 19.18
CA GLY A 145 4.61 -14.51 20.63
C GLY A 145 5.28 -13.36 21.38
N TYR A 146 6.29 -12.71 20.79
CA TYR A 146 6.88 -11.48 21.35
C TYR A 146 5.98 -10.25 21.11
N TYR A 147 5.29 -10.19 19.96
CA TYR A 147 4.36 -9.09 19.68
C TYR A 147 3.14 -9.12 20.58
N ASP A 148 2.44 -10.23 20.64
CA ASP A 148 1.29 -10.40 21.54
C ASP A 148 1.01 -11.88 21.81
N ALA A 149 1.51 -12.39 22.95
CA ALA A 149 1.30 -13.76 23.36
C ALA A 149 -0.17 -14.13 23.68
N SER A 150 -1.05 -13.15 23.82
CA SER A 150 -2.48 -13.37 24.07
C SER A 150 -3.27 -13.64 22.79
N LYS A 151 -2.72 -13.28 21.63
CA LYS A 151 -3.33 -13.48 20.31
C LYS A 151 -2.86 -14.80 19.68
N ALA A 152 -3.65 -15.32 18.75
CA ALA A 152 -3.16 -16.35 17.86
C ALA A 152 -2.02 -15.79 16.97
N PRO A 153 -1.01 -16.59 16.58
CA PRO A 153 0.20 -16.06 15.95
C PRO A 153 -0.05 -15.18 14.72
N TYR A 154 -0.95 -15.59 13.84
CA TYR A 154 -1.21 -14.78 12.64
C TYR A 154 -1.97 -13.47 12.95
N ASP A 155 -2.84 -13.45 13.97
CA ASP A 155 -3.52 -12.23 14.40
C ASP A 155 -2.54 -11.20 15.00
N ALA A 156 -1.48 -11.68 15.67
CA ALA A 156 -0.41 -10.81 16.14
C ALA A 156 0.37 -10.18 14.99
N LEU A 157 0.67 -10.94 13.93
CA LEU A 157 1.36 -10.41 12.74
C LEU A 157 0.49 -9.43 11.94
N LEU A 158 -0.79 -9.74 11.74
CA LEU A 158 -1.75 -8.84 11.06
C LEU A 158 -1.80 -7.48 11.74
N ASN A 159 -1.81 -7.46 13.07
CA ASN A 159 -1.90 -6.23 13.87
C ASN A 159 -0.67 -5.31 13.75
N GLU A 160 0.48 -5.83 13.29
CA GLU A 160 1.66 -4.99 13.01
C GLU A 160 1.49 -4.13 11.75
N TYR A 161 0.63 -4.53 10.80
CA TYR A 161 0.36 -3.81 9.56
C TYR A 161 -0.95 -3.04 9.58
N GLU A 162 -2.01 -3.65 10.14
CA GLU A 162 -3.34 -3.05 10.24
C GLU A 162 -3.91 -3.29 11.63
N ARG A 163 -3.81 -2.28 12.48
CA ARG A 163 -4.24 -2.38 13.88
C ARG A 163 -5.72 -2.69 14.03
N GLY A 164 -6.01 -3.65 14.90
CA GLY A 164 -7.39 -4.05 15.19
C GLY A 164 -7.97 -5.09 14.23
N VAL A 165 -7.23 -5.45 13.18
CA VAL A 165 -7.62 -6.51 12.25
C VAL A 165 -7.19 -7.88 12.78
N ASP A 166 -8.06 -8.86 12.64
CA ASP A 166 -7.83 -10.25 13.01
C ASP A 166 -8.35 -11.22 11.92
N ARG A 167 -8.02 -12.49 12.06
CA ARG A 167 -8.48 -13.54 11.12
C ARG A 167 -9.99 -13.65 11.05
N LYS A 168 -10.71 -13.42 12.14
CA LYS A 168 -12.17 -13.53 12.17
C LYS A 168 -12.80 -12.49 11.25
N MET A 169 -12.31 -11.25 11.32
CA MET A 169 -12.73 -10.17 10.43
C MET A 169 -12.37 -10.49 8.97
N LEU A 170 -11.10 -10.90 8.72
CA LEU A 170 -10.61 -11.20 7.37
C LEU A 170 -11.27 -12.43 6.76
N ASP A 171 -11.53 -13.49 7.53
CA ASP A 171 -12.25 -14.67 7.04
C ASP A 171 -13.67 -14.29 6.56
N SER A 172 -14.38 -13.43 7.31
CA SER A 172 -15.68 -12.91 6.90
C SER A 172 -15.56 -12.04 5.67
N PHE A 173 -14.61 -11.10 5.65
CA PHE A 173 -14.36 -10.20 4.54
C PHE A 173 -14.06 -10.95 3.24
N PHE A 174 -13.08 -11.84 3.25
CA PHE A 174 -12.71 -12.62 2.06
C PHE A 174 -13.77 -13.63 1.62
N ALA A 175 -14.54 -14.21 2.56
CA ALA A 175 -15.68 -15.05 2.19
C ALA A 175 -16.72 -14.26 1.41
N THR A 176 -17.07 -13.07 1.90
CA THR A 176 -18.03 -12.17 1.22
C THR A 176 -17.52 -11.76 -0.17
N LEU A 177 -16.25 -11.39 -0.30
CA LEU A 177 -15.64 -11.07 -1.60
C LEU A 177 -15.70 -12.26 -2.57
N ARG A 178 -15.32 -13.45 -2.11
CA ARG A 178 -15.33 -14.66 -2.93
C ARG A 178 -16.72 -14.99 -3.44
N GLU A 179 -17.73 -14.93 -2.57
CA GLU A 179 -19.13 -15.21 -2.92
C GLU A 179 -19.69 -14.21 -3.93
N GLY A 180 -19.30 -12.93 -3.83
CA GLY A 180 -19.73 -11.90 -4.77
C GLY A 180 -18.96 -11.89 -6.09
N LEU A 181 -17.63 -11.98 -6.04
CA LEU A 181 -16.78 -11.70 -7.21
C LEU A 181 -16.52 -12.94 -8.09
N VAL A 182 -16.34 -14.14 -7.51
CA VAL A 182 -16.02 -15.33 -8.32
C VAL A 182 -17.13 -15.65 -9.36
N PRO A 183 -18.42 -15.58 -9.02
CA PRO A 183 -19.47 -15.77 -10.02
C PRO A 183 -19.49 -14.69 -11.12
N LEU A 184 -19.18 -13.44 -10.75
CA LEU A 184 -19.10 -12.31 -11.67
C LEU A 184 -17.94 -12.49 -12.67
N ILE A 185 -16.76 -12.85 -12.19
CA ILE A 185 -15.58 -13.14 -13.03
C ILE A 185 -15.86 -14.27 -14.02
N ARG A 186 -16.53 -15.33 -13.58
CA ARG A 186 -16.90 -16.44 -14.47
C ARG A 186 -17.83 -15.98 -15.61
N LYS A 187 -18.84 -15.17 -15.30
CA LYS A 187 -19.74 -14.59 -16.31
C LYS A 187 -19.02 -13.69 -17.30
N ILE A 188 -18.06 -12.90 -16.82
CA ILE A 188 -17.21 -12.04 -17.66
C ILE A 188 -16.34 -12.89 -18.60
N GLY A 189 -15.79 -14.00 -18.10
CA GLY A 189 -15.01 -14.94 -18.90
C GLY A 189 -15.76 -15.58 -20.08
N GLU A 190 -17.10 -15.60 -20.03
CA GLU A 190 -17.96 -16.07 -21.11
C GLU A 190 -18.26 -15.00 -22.19
N LYS A 191 -17.87 -13.74 -21.93
CA LYS A 191 -18.09 -12.62 -22.86
C LYS A 191 -16.93 -12.42 -23.81
N PRO A 192 -17.16 -11.82 -25.00
CA PRO A 192 -16.08 -11.37 -25.87
C PRO A 192 -15.15 -10.44 -25.09
N GLN A 193 -13.83 -10.70 -25.22
CA GLN A 193 -12.85 -9.89 -24.54
C GLN A 193 -12.75 -8.49 -25.17
N ILE A 194 -12.50 -7.49 -24.32
CA ILE A 194 -12.30 -6.10 -24.74
C ILE A 194 -10.94 -6.00 -25.43
N ASP A 195 -10.90 -5.33 -26.58
CA ASP A 195 -9.66 -5.01 -27.27
C ASP A 195 -8.95 -3.87 -26.54
N ASP A 196 -7.77 -4.15 -26.02
CA ASP A 196 -6.87 -3.23 -25.33
C ASP A 196 -5.50 -3.11 -26.05
N SER A 197 -5.36 -3.69 -27.23
CA SER A 197 -4.09 -3.79 -27.97
C SER A 197 -3.41 -2.44 -28.24
N PHE A 198 -4.23 -1.38 -28.39
CA PHE A 198 -3.71 -0.03 -28.59
C PHE A 198 -3.00 0.53 -27.36
N LEU A 199 -3.20 0.00 -26.15
CA LEU A 199 -2.47 0.42 -24.95
C LEU A 199 -1.00 -0.02 -24.95
N TYR A 200 -0.66 -1.04 -25.78
CA TYR A 200 0.65 -1.69 -25.82
C TYR A 200 1.46 -1.34 -27.08
N GLN A 201 1.18 -0.19 -27.69
CA GLN A 201 1.98 0.35 -28.78
C GLN A 201 3.25 1.05 -28.25
N GLU A 202 4.02 1.66 -29.14
CA GLU A 202 5.18 2.47 -28.74
C GLU A 202 4.73 3.84 -28.24
N TYR A 203 4.91 4.11 -26.95
CA TYR A 203 4.58 5.35 -26.24
C TYR A 203 5.88 5.99 -25.73
N PRO A 204 6.45 7.01 -26.40
CA PRO A 204 7.73 7.58 -26.01
C PRO A 204 7.74 8.11 -24.56
N ALA A 205 8.76 7.78 -23.79
CA ALA A 205 8.89 8.17 -22.38
C ALA A 205 8.78 9.69 -22.16
N ALA A 206 9.31 10.50 -23.10
CA ALA A 206 9.20 11.95 -23.01
C ALA A 206 7.75 12.46 -23.07
N GLN A 207 6.87 11.81 -23.84
CA GLN A 207 5.46 12.13 -23.90
C GLN A 207 4.73 11.66 -22.65
N GLN A 208 5.06 10.46 -22.15
CA GLN A 208 4.52 9.95 -20.88
C GLN A 208 4.88 10.87 -19.72
N LYS A 209 6.12 11.38 -19.68
CA LYS A 209 6.57 12.34 -18.64
C LYS A 209 5.76 13.64 -18.69
N ALA A 210 5.56 14.21 -19.88
CA ALA A 210 4.74 15.41 -20.02
C ALA A 210 3.27 15.16 -19.66
N PHE A 211 2.76 13.95 -19.94
CA PHE A 211 1.42 13.55 -19.54
C PHE A 211 1.31 13.32 -18.02
N ALA A 212 2.35 12.80 -17.37
CA ALA A 212 2.41 12.66 -15.91
C ALA A 212 2.34 14.03 -15.20
N ASP A 213 3.04 15.06 -15.71
CA ASP A 213 2.93 16.41 -15.18
C ASP A 213 1.49 16.96 -15.31
N TYR A 214 0.81 16.71 -16.42
CA TYR A 214 -0.61 17.05 -16.59
C TYR A 214 -1.51 16.32 -15.58
N LEU A 215 -1.28 15.02 -15.34
CA LEU A 215 -2.06 14.26 -14.34
C LEU A 215 -1.87 14.81 -12.93
N MET A 216 -0.65 15.20 -12.56
CA MET A 216 -0.39 15.86 -11.27
C MET A 216 -1.18 17.18 -11.14
N GLU A 217 -1.26 17.97 -12.22
CA GLU A 217 -2.07 19.20 -12.25
C GLU A 217 -3.56 18.90 -12.05
N VAL A 218 -4.10 17.89 -12.75
CA VAL A 218 -5.50 17.44 -12.60
C VAL A 218 -5.80 16.97 -11.19
N MET A 219 -4.86 16.28 -10.54
CA MET A 219 -4.98 15.84 -9.14
C MET A 219 -4.87 17.00 -8.13
N GLY A 220 -4.42 18.18 -8.56
CA GLY A 220 -4.15 19.31 -7.68
C GLY A 220 -2.87 19.16 -6.86
N LEU A 221 -1.92 18.34 -7.32
CA LEU A 221 -0.61 18.18 -6.69
C LEU A 221 0.28 19.37 -7.03
N ASP A 222 0.48 20.25 -6.05
CA ASP A 222 1.34 21.42 -6.21
C ASP A 222 2.81 21.01 -6.31
N ARG A 223 3.44 21.31 -7.45
CA ARG A 223 4.85 21.00 -7.73
C ARG A 223 5.84 21.68 -6.76
N SER A 224 5.41 22.67 -6.01
CA SER A 224 6.20 23.27 -4.93
C SER A 224 6.24 22.39 -3.66
N HIS A 225 5.32 21.46 -3.54
CA HIS A 225 5.20 20.53 -2.39
C HIS A 225 5.27 19.05 -2.78
N CYS A 226 5.09 18.72 -4.08
CA CYS A 226 5.12 17.35 -4.56
C CYS A 226 6.12 17.16 -5.69
N GLY A 227 7.18 16.41 -5.43
CA GLY A 227 8.18 16.00 -6.43
C GLY A 227 7.70 14.82 -7.27
N LEU A 228 8.18 14.71 -8.53
CA LEU A 228 8.00 13.54 -9.38
C LEU A 228 9.37 13.05 -9.86
N GLY A 229 9.70 11.81 -9.56
CA GLY A 229 10.90 11.09 -9.99
C GLY A 229 10.58 9.90 -10.89
N GLU A 230 11.62 9.24 -11.38
CA GLU A 230 11.54 8.01 -12.18
C GLU A 230 12.28 6.89 -11.46
N THR A 231 11.62 5.71 -11.30
CA THR A 231 12.19 4.51 -10.67
C THR A 231 11.67 3.24 -11.34
N GLU A 232 12.37 2.13 -11.14
CA GLU A 232 11.92 0.83 -11.64
C GLU A 232 10.59 0.42 -10.99
N HIS A 233 10.45 0.64 -9.69
CA HIS A 233 9.23 0.38 -8.92
C HIS A 233 8.72 1.69 -8.32
N PRO A 234 7.56 2.20 -8.78
CA PRO A 234 6.95 3.41 -8.25
C PRO A 234 6.69 3.34 -6.75
N PHE A 235 6.84 4.47 -6.08
CA PHE A 235 6.53 4.64 -4.66
C PHE A 235 6.30 6.10 -4.30
N THR A 236 5.71 6.32 -3.14
CA THR A 236 5.56 7.63 -2.49
C THR A 236 6.44 7.69 -1.25
N LEU A 237 7.11 8.81 -1.06
CA LEU A 237 7.95 9.12 0.10
C LEU A 237 7.57 10.49 0.65
N GLU A 238 7.29 10.54 1.94
CA GLU A 238 6.98 11.77 2.67
C GLU A 238 8.16 12.25 3.52
N PHE A 239 8.37 13.55 3.53
CA PHE A 239 9.24 14.23 4.51
C PHE A 239 8.39 15.01 5.51
N ASN A 240 7.37 15.68 5.04
CA ASN A 240 6.33 16.36 5.81
C ASN A 240 5.18 16.76 4.85
N ASN A 241 4.13 17.40 5.36
CA ASN A 241 2.99 17.83 4.55
C ASN A 241 3.27 18.98 3.56
N LYS A 242 4.53 19.34 3.34
CA LYS A 242 5.00 20.34 2.35
C LYS A 242 6.14 19.81 1.48
N ASP A 243 6.56 18.56 1.69
CA ASP A 243 7.55 17.88 0.87
C ASP A 243 7.21 16.39 0.80
N VAL A 244 6.46 16.02 -0.23
CA VAL A 244 6.15 14.63 -0.58
C VAL A 244 6.69 14.37 -1.98
N ARG A 245 7.22 13.16 -2.23
CA ARG A 245 7.83 12.82 -3.49
C ARG A 245 7.28 11.49 -3.99
N ILE A 246 6.70 11.54 -5.18
CA ILE A 246 6.21 10.34 -5.87
C ILE A 246 7.20 9.96 -6.97
N THR A 247 7.20 8.70 -7.32
CA THR A 247 7.96 8.19 -8.46
C THR A 247 7.03 7.42 -9.40
N THR A 248 7.43 7.28 -10.66
CA THR A 248 6.73 6.48 -11.66
C THR A 248 7.74 5.75 -12.54
N ASN A 249 7.24 4.83 -13.36
CA ASN A 249 8.01 4.16 -14.40
C ASN A 249 7.37 4.43 -15.77
N TYR A 250 8.18 4.74 -16.78
CA TYR A 250 7.70 5.02 -18.14
C TYR A 250 7.94 3.81 -19.04
N ASP A 251 7.05 2.82 -18.96
CA ASP A 251 7.07 1.69 -19.91
C ASP A 251 6.62 2.17 -21.30
N GLU A 252 7.55 2.18 -22.26
CA GLU A 252 7.26 2.61 -23.61
C GLU A 252 6.30 1.67 -24.37
N HIS A 253 5.98 0.52 -23.80
CA HIS A 253 5.04 -0.44 -24.39
C HIS A 253 3.74 -0.62 -23.59
N ASN A 254 3.52 0.21 -22.55
CA ASN A 254 2.29 0.19 -21.76
C ASN A 254 1.97 1.56 -21.15
N VAL A 255 1.27 2.41 -21.90
CA VAL A 255 0.91 3.76 -21.45
C VAL A 255 0.05 3.77 -20.17
N ALA A 256 -0.77 2.75 -19.97
CA ALA A 256 -1.62 2.65 -18.81
C ALA A 256 -0.81 2.45 -17.51
N SER A 257 0.37 1.82 -17.59
CA SER A 257 1.25 1.61 -16.44
C SER A 257 1.65 2.92 -15.79
N SER A 258 2.29 3.84 -16.51
CA SER A 258 2.72 5.13 -15.97
C SER A 258 1.54 6.02 -15.58
N MET A 259 0.47 6.05 -16.39
CA MET A 259 -0.73 6.83 -16.14
C MET A 259 -1.35 6.48 -14.77
N TYR A 260 -1.61 5.20 -14.54
CA TYR A 260 -2.26 4.75 -13.32
C TYR A 260 -1.31 4.71 -12.12
N SER A 261 -0.01 4.53 -12.34
CA SER A 261 1.01 4.71 -11.31
C SER A 261 1.02 6.13 -10.76
N VAL A 262 0.97 7.16 -11.63
CA VAL A 262 0.91 8.56 -11.17
C VAL A 262 -0.36 8.85 -10.37
N LEU A 263 -1.51 8.30 -10.78
CA LEU A 263 -2.75 8.45 -10.03
C LEU A 263 -2.70 7.73 -8.67
N HIS A 264 -2.08 6.54 -8.63
CA HIS A 264 -1.88 5.74 -7.43
C HIS A 264 -0.98 6.48 -6.42
N GLU A 265 0.24 6.79 -6.84
CA GLU A 265 1.21 7.47 -5.97
C GLU A 265 0.75 8.89 -5.60
N GLY A 266 0.05 9.55 -6.52
CA GLY A 266 -0.61 10.83 -6.25
C GLY A 266 -1.68 10.75 -5.17
N GLY A 267 -2.41 9.63 -5.10
CA GLY A 267 -3.37 9.37 -4.02
C GLY A 267 -2.70 9.26 -2.65
N HIS A 268 -1.60 8.53 -2.57
CA HIS A 268 -0.74 8.48 -1.38
C HIS A 268 -0.22 9.87 -1.01
N ALA A 269 0.27 10.63 -1.99
CA ALA A 269 0.80 11.97 -1.77
C ALA A 269 -0.27 12.94 -1.26
N LEU A 270 -1.49 12.91 -1.78
CA LEU A 270 -2.60 13.74 -1.31
C LEU A 270 -2.97 13.44 0.15
N TYR A 271 -2.82 12.19 0.59
CA TYR A 271 -2.99 11.83 1.99
C TYR A 271 -1.96 12.55 2.85
N GLU A 272 -0.68 12.38 2.57
CA GLU A 272 0.42 12.97 3.35
C GLU A 272 0.39 14.50 3.34
N LEU A 273 0.15 15.14 2.17
CA LEU A 273 -0.03 16.58 2.04
C LEU A 273 -1.28 17.10 2.77
N GLY A 274 -2.26 16.23 3.02
CA GLY A 274 -3.51 16.57 3.69
C GLY A 274 -3.44 16.56 5.23
N ILE A 275 -2.37 16.02 5.82
CA ILE A 275 -2.18 15.96 7.27
C ILE A 275 -1.97 17.35 7.84
N ARG A 276 -2.64 17.68 8.95
CA ARG A 276 -2.62 19.05 9.53
C ARG A 276 -1.25 19.42 10.10
N ASP A 277 -1.01 20.73 10.12
CA ASP A 277 0.29 21.31 10.48
C ASP A 277 0.73 21.03 11.93
N ASP A 278 -0.21 20.91 12.87
CA ASP A 278 0.07 20.70 14.29
C ASP A 278 0.50 19.25 14.63
N LEU A 279 0.42 18.33 13.66
CA LEU A 279 0.97 16.98 13.80
C LEU A 279 2.39 16.85 13.18
N GLN A 280 2.84 17.86 12.45
CA GLN A 280 4.12 17.77 11.72
C GLN A 280 5.32 17.67 12.68
N TYR A 281 6.34 16.92 12.26
CA TYR A 281 7.55 16.61 13.02
C TYR A 281 7.31 15.76 14.26
N THR A 282 6.14 15.12 14.36
CA THR A 282 5.78 14.16 15.42
C THR A 282 5.60 12.76 14.85
N CYS A 283 5.48 11.76 15.70
CA CYS A 283 5.17 10.38 15.29
C CYS A 283 3.75 10.21 14.72
N LEU A 284 2.93 11.26 14.76
CA LEU A 284 1.56 11.27 14.22
C LEU A 284 1.50 11.89 12.82
N ALA A 285 2.63 12.34 12.27
CA ALA A 285 2.71 13.07 11.00
C ALA A 285 2.63 12.19 9.73
N GLY A 286 2.31 10.91 9.84
CA GLY A 286 2.14 10.00 8.71
C GLY A 286 0.76 9.39 8.63
N GLY A 287 0.44 8.73 7.51
CA GLY A 287 -0.80 7.98 7.37
C GLY A 287 -0.94 6.88 8.41
N VAL A 288 -2.18 6.64 8.89
CA VAL A 288 -2.43 5.87 10.11
C VAL A 288 -2.14 4.37 10.00
N SER A 289 -2.30 3.80 8.81
CA SER A 289 -2.06 2.37 8.53
C SER A 289 -1.85 2.10 7.05
N MET A 290 -1.35 0.90 6.74
CA MET A 290 -1.15 0.47 5.35
C MET A 290 -2.47 0.37 4.60
N GLY A 291 -3.54 -0.15 5.22
CA GLY A 291 -4.85 -0.28 4.59
C GLY A 291 -5.53 1.07 4.32
N VAL A 292 -5.48 2.00 5.28
CA VAL A 292 -6.02 3.36 5.07
C VAL A 292 -5.19 4.11 4.02
N HIS A 293 -3.87 3.94 4.01
CA HIS A 293 -2.99 4.57 3.02
C HIS A 293 -3.26 4.04 1.60
N GLU A 294 -3.37 2.72 1.45
CA GLU A 294 -3.73 2.08 0.18
C GLU A 294 -5.15 2.45 -0.27
N SER A 295 -6.05 2.76 0.66
CA SER A 295 -7.38 3.21 0.27
C SER A 295 -7.35 4.54 -0.49
N GLN A 296 -6.39 5.42 -0.21
CA GLN A 296 -6.25 6.70 -0.89
C GLN A 296 -5.64 6.53 -2.29
N SER A 297 -4.63 5.67 -2.45
CA SER A 297 -4.06 5.36 -3.76
C SER A 297 -5.07 4.69 -4.68
N ARG A 298 -5.75 3.63 -4.19
CA ARG A 298 -6.80 2.92 -4.95
C ARG A 298 -8.01 3.79 -5.24
N PHE A 299 -8.31 4.75 -4.37
CA PHE A 299 -9.38 5.71 -4.61
C PHE A 299 -9.12 6.52 -5.88
N TYR A 300 -7.94 7.12 -6.00
CA TYR A 300 -7.59 7.93 -7.17
C TYR A 300 -7.26 7.08 -8.40
N GLU A 301 -6.61 5.93 -8.24
CA GLU A 301 -6.28 5.04 -9.35
C GLU A 301 -7.53 4.39 -9.94
N ASN A 302 -8.31 3.67 -9.12
CA ASN A 302 -9.36 2.77 -9.59
C ASN A 302 -10.74 3.40 -9.57
N LEU A 303 -11.12 4.02 -8.43
CA LEU A 303 -12.49 4.48 -8.25
C LEU A 303 -12.77 5.75 -9.06
N ILE A 304 -11.84 6.69 -9.08
CA ILE A 304 -11.93 7.92 -9.86
C ILE A 304 -11.23 7.77 -11.21
N GLY A 305 -9.95 7.42 -11.23
CA GLY A 305 -9.09 7.41 -12.42
C GLY A 305 -9.55 6.48 -13.53
N ARG A 306 -10.18 5.37 -13.18
CA ARG A 306 -10.78 4.43 -14.13
C ARG A 306 -12.29 4.61 -14.31
N SER A 307 -12.89 5.63 -13.70
CA SER A 307 -14.32 5.92 -13.89
C SER A 307 -14.61 6.50 -15.28
N ARG A 308 -15.78 6.22 -15.82
CA ARG A 308 -16.19 6.75 -17.13
C ARG A 308 -16.15 8.29 -17.17
N PRO A 309 -16.74 9.02 -16.20
CA PRO A 309 -16.72 10.48 -16.22
C PRO A 309 -15.31 11.07 -16.24
N PHE A 310 -14.39 10.52 -15.44
CA PHE A 310 -13.02 11.03 -15.40
C PHE A 310 -12.25 10.69 -16.69
N VAL A 311 -12.36 9.45 -17.18
CA VAL A 311 -11.69 9.05 -18.43
C VAL A 311 -12.17 9.91 -19.59
N GLU A 312 -13.48 10.14 -19.74
CA GLU A 312 -14.03 11.00 -20.79
C GLU A 312 -13.55 12.44 -20.67
N ALA A 313 -13.41 12.96 -19.44
CA ALA A 313 -12.93 14.33 -19.20
C ALA A 313 -11.48 14.53 -19.63
N ILE A 314 -10.58 13.59 -19.32
CA ILE A 314 -9.15 13.74 -19.63
C ILE A 314 -8.79 13.23 -21.04
N TYR A 315 -9.62 12.41 -21.66
CA TYR A 315 -9.30 11.72 -22.91
C TYR A 315 -8.88 12.64 -24.07
N PRO A 316 -9.46 13.83 -24.27
CA PRO A 316 -8.97 14.77 -25.28
C PRO A 316 -7.48 15.11 -25.09
N LYS A 317 -7.03 15.24 -23.85
CA LYS A 317 -5.61 15.48 -23.53
C LYS A 317 -4.76 14.22 -23.74
N VAL A 318 -5.27 13.04 -23.38
CA VAL A 318 -4.59 11.77 -23.68
C VAL A 318 -4.32 11.65 -25.19
N GLN A 319 -5.30 11.96 -26.04
CA GLN A 319 -5.13 11.96 -27.50
C GLN A 319 -4.16 13.04 -27.99
N GLU A 320 -4.11 14.22 -27.35
CA GLU A 320 -3.17 15.29 -27.68
C GLU A 320 -1.72 14.87 -27.41
N PHE A 321 -1.47 14.17 -26.31
CA PHE A 321 -0.15 13.63 -25.97
C PHE A 321 0.24 12.44 -26.87
N PHE A 322 -0.72 11.58 -27.25
CA PHE A 322 -0.48 10.35 -27.99
C PHE A 322 -1.31 10.24 -29.28
N PRO A 323 -1.20 11.23 -30.20
CA PRO A 323 -2.07 11.30 -31.38
C PRO A 323 -1.87 10.17 -32.39
N ARG A 324 -0.64 9.59 -32.46
CA ARG A 324 -0.34 8.49 -33.36
C ARG A 324 -0.99 7.19 -32.94
N GLN A 325 -0.99 6.91 -31.63
CA GLN A 325 -1.48 5.66 -31.06
C GLN A 325 -3.00 5.71 -30.84
N LEU A 326 -3.52 6.87 -30.41
CA LEU A 326 -4.90 7.01 -29.95
C LEU A 326 -5.79 7.86 -30.87
N GLY A 327 -5.27 8.42 -31.97
CA GLY A 327 -6.05 9.27 -32.87
C GLY A 327 -7.29 8.61 -33.51
N GLY A 328 -7.28 7.27 -33.62
CA GLY A 328 -8.42 6.48 -34.12
C GLY A 328 -9.22 5.78 -33.02
N VAL A 329 -8.88 5.98 -31.75
CA VAL A 329 -9.52 5.34 -30.59
C VAL A 329 -10.51 6.32 -29.96
N SER A 330 -11.72 5.90 -29.69
CA SER A 330 -12.72 6.72 -28.97
C SER A 330 -12.50 6.68 -27.46
N ALA A 331 -13.04 7.66 -26.73
CA ALA A 331 -13.04 7.68 -25.26
C ALA A 331 -13.71 6.42 -24.67
N GLU A 332 -14.78 5.94 -25.31
CA GLU A 332 -15.45 4.70 -24.91
C GLU A 332 -14.57 3.47 -25.08
N GLN A 333 -13.85 3.36 -26.19
CA GLN A 333 -12.89 2.26 -26.38
C GLN A 333 -11.76 2.32 -25.35
N PHE A 334 -11.23 3.51 -25.09
CA PHE A 334 -10.18 3.71 -24.08
C PHE A 334 -10.69 3.37 -22.66
N TYR A 335 -11.88 3.86 -22.27
CA TYR A 335 -12.51 3.52 -21.00
C TYR A 335 -12.67 2.01 -20.83
N ARG A 336 -13.17 1.33 -21.86
CA ARG A 336 -13.33 -0.12 -21.83
C ARG A 336 -12.01 -0.86 -21.69
N ALA A 337 -10.99 -0.43 -22.42
CA ALA A 337 -9.66 -1.06 -22.43
C ALA A 337 -8.97 -0.97 -21.05
N VAL A 338 -8.97 0.22 -20.43
CA VAL A 338 -8.33 0.41 -19.12
C VAL A 338 -9.08 -0.23 -17.96
N ASN A 339 -10.31 -0.70 -18.21
CA ASN A 339 -11.14 -1.45 -17.25
C ASN A 339 -11.35 -2.91 -17.66
N LYS A 340 -10.61 -3.42 -18.65
CA LYS A 340 -10.70 -4.84 -19.03
C LYS A 340 -10.44 -5.73 -17.80
N ALA A 341 -11.33 -6.71 -17.58
CA ALA A 341 -11.17 -7.69 -16.53
C ALA A 341 -10.91 -9.07 -17.14
N GLN A 342 -9.80 -9.66 -16.75
CA GLN A 342 -9.38 -10.98 -17.19
C GLN A 342 -8.51 -11.63 -16.12
N PRO A 343 -8.84 -12.84 -15.63
CA PRO A 343 -7.95 -13.56 -14.72
C PRO A 343 -6.54 -13.69 -15.30
N SER A 344 -5.54 -13.30 -14.52
CA SER A 344 -4.13 -13.32 -14.87
C SER A 344 -3.32 -14.04 -13.81
N LEU A 345 -2.05 -14.37 -14.10
CA LEU A 345 -1.16 -15.03 -13.15
C LEU A 345 -0.55 -14.06 -12.15
N ILE A 346 -0.17 -12.87 -12.59
CA ILE A 346 0.66 -11.94 -11.83
C ILE A 346 -0.21 -10.93 -11.08
N ARG A 347 -0.07 -10.89 -9.75
CA ARG A 347 -0.87 -10.01 -8.88
C ARG A 347 -0.69 -8.52 -9.22
N THR A 348 0.52 -8.08 -9.48
CA THR A 348 0.82 -6.66 -9.76
C THR A 348 0.26 -6.19 -11.10
N GLU A 349 -0.08 -7.12 -11.99
CA GLU A 349 -0.70 -6.87 -13.30
C GLU A 349 -2.22 -7.13 -13.29
N ALA A 350 -2.77 -7.57 -12.14
CA ALA A 350 -4.17 -7.91 -12.03
C ALA A 350 -5.06 -6.67 -12.17
N ASP A 351 -6.17 -6.85 -12.87
CA ASP A 351 -7.22 -5.84 -12.98
C ASP A 351 -7.94 -5.61 -11.63
N GLU A 352 -8.68 -4.50 -11.54
CA GLU A 352 -9.39 -4.10 -10.32
C GLU A 352 -10.33 -5.18 -9.76
N LEU A 353 -11.01 -5.93 -10.65
CA LEU A 353 -11.99 -6.94 -10.25
C LEU A 353 -11.31 -8.18 -9.65
N THR A 354 -10.18 -8.61 -10.22
CA THR A 354 -9.51 -9.86 -9.82
C THR A 354 -8.47 -9.65 -8.73
N TYR A 355 -8.01 -8.42 -8.51
CA TYR A 355 -6.90 -8.10 -7.60
C TYR A 355 -7.06 -8.65 -6.18
N CYS A 356 -8.23 -8.46 -5.56
CA CYS A 356 -8.46 -8.94 -4.20
C CYS A 356 -8.46 -10.46 -4.07
N LEU A 357 -8.74 -11.21 -5.15
CA LEU A 357 -8.64 -12.67 -5.13
C LEU A 357 -7.18 -13.14 -5.12
N HIS A 358 -6.28 -12.40 -5.79
CA HIS A 358 -4.84 -12.64 -5.66
C HIS A 358 -4.36 -12.44 -4.22
N VAL A 359 -4.82 -11.39 -3.56
CA VAL A 359 -4.53 -11.13 -2.14
C VAL A 359 -5.08 -12.25 -1.26
N MET A 360 -6.31 -12.69 -1.52
CA MET A 360 -6.96 -13.79 -0.77
C MET A 360 -6.16 -15.08 -0.83
N VAL A 361 -5.57 -15.44 -1.97
CA VAL A 361 -4.68 -16.62 -2.09
C VAL A 361 -3.54 -16.54 -1.09
N ARG A 362 -2.87 -15.38 -0.99
CA ARG A 362 -1.75 -15.17 -0.07
C ARG A 362 -2.21 -15.23 1.38
N TYR A 363 -3.34 -14.60 1.70
CA TYR A 363 -3.93 -14.66 3.03
C TYR A 363 -4.23 -16.09 3.48
N GLU A 364 -4.85 -16.90 2.63
CA GLU A 364 -5.17 -18.30 2.95
C GLU A 364 -3.92 -19.15 3.17
N ILE A 365 -2.84 -18.88 2.44
CA ILE A 365 -1.56 -19.58 2.61
C ILE A 365 -0.87 -19.11 3.87
N GLU A 366 -0.72 -17.81 4.11
CA GLU A 366 -0.07 -17.27 5.31
C GLU A 366 -0.77 -17.71 6.59
N LYS A 367 -2.10 -17.68 6.61
CA LYS A 367 -2.92 -18.16 7.72
C LYS A 367 -2.58 -19.60 8.10
N GLN A 368 -2.38 -20.47 7.11
CA GLN A 368 -2.04 -21.87 7.31
C GLN A 368 -0.55 -22.05 7.68
N LEU A 369 0.36 -21.33 7.01
CA LEU A 369 1.79 -21.36 7.32
C LEU A 369 2.02 -20.93 8.77
N ILE A 370 1.57 -19.75 9.15
CA ILE A 370 1.79 -19.22 10.50
C ILE A 370 0.99 -20.00 11.55
N GLY A 371 -0.20 -20.50 11.20
CA GLY A 371 -1.02 -21.37 12.04
C GLY A 371 -0.48 -22.78 12.23
N GLY A 372 0.54 -23.21 11.45
CA GLY A 372 1.19 -24.52 11.59
C GLY A 372 0.43 -25.68 10.94
N THR A 373 -0.54 -25.42 10.08
CA THR A 373 -1.30 -26.44 9.34
C THR A 373 -0.79 -26.67 7.92
N LEU A 374 0.15 -25.84 7.44
CA LEU A 374 0.83 -25.96 6.16
C LEU A 374 2.34 -25.84 6.38
N GLU A 375 3.13 -26.68 5.70
CA GLU A 375 4.59 -26.54 5.62
C GLU A 375 4.99 -25.86 4.30
N ALA A 376 6.14 -25.19 4.29
CA ALA A 376 6.63 -24.46 3.12
C ALA A 376 6.68 -25.32 1.84
N LYS A 377 7.04 -26.62 1.97
CA LYS A 377 7.13 -27.53 0.82
C LYS A 377 5.81 -27.73 0.05
N ASP A 378 4.67 -27.53 0.72
CA ASP A 378 3.34 -27.77 0.16
C ASP A 378 2.73 -26.48 -0.45
N VAL A 379 3.41 -25.34 -0.31
CA VAL A 379 2.96 -24.03 -0.82
C VAL A 379 2.62 -24.04 -2.32
N PRO A 380 3.46 -24.57 -3.23
CA PRO A 380 3.12 -24.58 -4.66
C PRO A 380 1.81 -25.31 -4.97
N THR A 381 1.56 -26.43 -4.28
CA THR A 381 0.34 -27.23 -4.47
C THR A 381 -0.90 -26.49 -3.99
N VAL A 382 -0.83 -25.86 -2.81
CA VAL A 382 -1.95 -25.07 -2.26
C VAL A 382 -2.17 -23.82 -3.11
N TRP A 383 -1.11 -23.16 -3.55
CA TRP A 383 -1.18 -22.01 -4.45
C TRP A 383 -1.93 -22.34 -5.75
N ALA A 384 -1.50 -23.38 -6.47
CA ALA A 384 -2.14 -23.81 -7.71
C ALA A 384 -3.62 -24.15 -7.51
N LYS A 385 -3.95 -24.84 -6.40
CA LYS A 385 -5.36 -25.16 -6.05
C LYS A 385 -6.19 -23.90 -5.87
N LEU A 386 -5.71 -22.92 -5.10
CA LEU A 386 -6.45 -21.69 -4.81
C LEU A 386 -6.59 -20.80 -6.06
N TYR A 387 -5.58 -20.72 -6.92
CA TYR A 387 -5.69 -20.03 -8.22
C TYR A 387 -6.75 -20.65 -9.11
N LYS A 388 -6.80 -21.98 -9.17
CA LYS A 388 -7.83 -22.68 -9.93
C LYS A 388 -9.22 -22.42 -9.36
N GLU A 389 -9.35 -22.43 -8.03
CA GLU A 389 -10.64 -22.24 -7.35
C GLU A 389 -11.16 -20.80 -7.50
N TYR A 390 -10.30 -19.78 -7.28
CA TYR A 390 -10.71 -18.37 -7.20
C TYR A 390 -10.68 -17.66 -8.56
N LEU A 391 -9.65 -17.92 -9.35
CA LEU A 391 -9.43 -17.25 -10.63
C LEU A 391 -9.74 -18.12 -11.84
N GLY A 392 -9.92 -19.42 -11.66
CA GLY A 392 -10.24 -20.35 -12.73
C GLY A 392 -9.07 -20.69 -13.67
N ILE A 393 -7.83 -20.28 -13.33
CA ILE A 393 -6.64 -20.48 -14.17
C ILE A 393 -5.68 -21.51 -13.57
N GLU A 394 -4.93 -22.16 -14.45
CA GLU A 394 -3.84 -23.06 -14.07
C GLU A 394 -2.55 -22.28 -13.88
N VAL A 395 -1.77 -22.66 -12.88
CA VAL A 395 -0.44 -22.09 -12.64
C VAL A 395 0.59 -22.98 -13.33
N PRO A 396 1.29 -22.49 -14.38
CA PRO A 396 2.15 -23.34 -15.23
C PRO A 396 3.52 -23.63 -14.62
N ASN A 397 3.98 -22.80 -13.69
CA ASN A 397 5.32 -22.86 -13.11
C ASN A 397 5.35 -22.13 -11.76
N ASP A 398 6.43 -22.25 -11.00
CA ASP A 398 6.58 -21.61 -9.67
C ASP A 398 6.95 -20.13 -9.78
N ARG A 399 7.66 -19.72 -10.84
CA ARG A 399 8.06 -18.33 -11.10
C ARG A 399 6.85 -17.39 -11.18
N ASP A 400 5.86 -17.79 -11.99
CA ASP A 400 4.62 -17.03 -12.17
C ASP A 400 3.56 -17.43 -11.13
N GLY A 401 3.88 -18.41 -10.29
CA GLY A 401 3.12 -18.89 -9.16
C GLY A 401 3.62 -18.30 -7.83
N CYS A 402 4.00 -19.18 -6.91
CA CYS A 402 4.33 -18.83 -5.53
C CYS A 402 5.63 -18.04 -5.35
N LEU A 403 6.46 -17.91 -6.40
CA LEU A 403 7.68 -17.10 -6.40
C LEU A 403 7.50 -15.69 -6.99
N GLN A 404 6.27 -15.29 -7.34
CA GLN A 404 6.07 -14.00 -8.00
C GLN A 404 6.30 -12.79 -7.10
N ASP A 405 6.02 -12.88 -5.80
CA ASP A 405 6.13 -11.79 -4.82
C ASP A 405 7.36 -11.96 -3.92
N SER A 406 8.05 -10.86 -3.61
CA SER A 406 9.21 -10.82 -2.71
C SER A 406 8.86 -10.67 -1.23
N HIS A 407 7.59 -10.48 -0.88
CA HIS A 407 7.15 -10.19 0.49
C HIS A 407 7.66 -11.22 1.51
N TRP A 408 7.53 -12.49 1.18
CA TRP A 408 7.97 -13.56 2.09
C TRP A 408 9.49 -13.62 2.24
N SER A 409 10.27 -13.34 1.19
CA SER A 409 11.73 -13.28 1.31
C SER A 409 12.19 -12.15 2.23
N GLY A 410 11.47 -11.03 2.23
CA GLY A 410 11.66 -9.93 3.18
C GLY A 410 11.06 -10.15 4.57
N GLY A 411 10.38 -11.29 4.81
CA GLY A 411 9.76 -11.62 6.10
C GLY A 411 8.42 -10.94 6.37
N ALA A 412 7.76 -10.37 5.37
CA ALA A 412 6.52 -9.63 5.51
C ALA A 412 5.29 -10.55 5.51
N PHE A 413 5.05 -11.25 6.61
CA PHE A 413 3.84 -12.06 6.83
C PHE A 413 2.77 -11.24 7.54
N GLY A 414 1.53 -11.26 7.04
CA GLY A 414 0.41 -10.46 7.54
C GLY A 414 0.20 -9.14 6.78
N TYR A 415 1.05 -8.82 5.81
CA TYR A 415 1.00 -7.58 5.04
C TYR A 415 -0.08 -7.58 3.94
N PHE A 416 -0.22 -8.69 3.19
CA PHE A 416 -1.08 -8.77 2.00
C PHE A 416 -2.53 -8.34 2.22
N PRO A 417 -3.20 -8.65 3.34
CA PRO A 417 -4.59 -8.22 3.55
C PRO A 417 -4.82 -6.72 3.47
N SER A 418 -3.82 -5.88 3.82
CA SER A 418 -3.90 -4.42 3.75
C SER A 418 -4.25 -3.91 2.35
N TYR A 419 -3.76 -4.57 1.29
CA TYR A 419 -4.08 -4.24 -0.09
C TYR A 419 -5.57 -4.40 -0.44
N ALA A 420 -6.18 -5.50 0.03
CA ALA A 420 -7.60 -5.75 -0.22
C ALA A 420 -8.48 -4.87 0.65
N LEU A 421 -8.09 -4.67 1.92
CA LEU A 421 -8.77 -3.75 2.84
C LEU A 421 -8.76 -2.33 2.30
N GLY A 422 -7.62 -1.86 1.77
CA GLY A 422 -7.52 -0.54 1.15
C GLY A 422 -8.52 -0.34 0.02
N SER A 423 -8.63 -1.31 -0.89
CA SER A 423 -9.62 -1.25 -1.98
C SER A 423 -11.06 -1.17 -1.45
N ALA A 424 -11.38 -1.94 -0.42
CA ALA A 424 -12.73 -1.97 0.17
C ALA A 424 -13.03 -0.69 0.99
N TYR A 425 -12.07 -0.18 1.77
CA TYR A 425 -12.21 1.10 2.46
C TYR A 425 -12.46 2.25 1.48
N GLY A 426 -11.68 2.31 0.38
CA GLY A 426 -11.87 3.32 -0.66
C GLY A 426 -13.28 3.27 -1.27
N ALA A 427 -13.79 2.09 -1.60
CA ALA A 427 -15.13 1.94 -2.16
C ALA A 427 -16.24 2.35 -1.19
N GLN A 428 -16.11 2.01 0.09
CA GLN A 428 -17.06 2.43 1.11
C GLN A 428 -17.02 3.95 1.33
N MET A 429 -15.81 4.56 1.32
CA MET A 429 -15.64 6.01 1.37
C MET A 429 -16.32 6.67 0.16
N LEU A 430 -16.18 6.11 -1.05
CA LEU A 430 -16.86 6.61 -2.25
C LEU A 430 -18.38 6.57 -2.10
N CYS A 431 -18.94 5.45 -1.64
CA CYS A 431 -20.37 5.30 -1.41
C CYS A 431 -20.92 6.38 -0.44
N ARG A 432 -20.16 6.72 0.60
CA ARG A 432 -20.51 7.80 1.52
C ARG A 432 -20.33 9.17 0.88
N MET A 433 -19.21 9.39 0.17
CA MET A 433 -18.91 10.67 -0.48
C MET A 433 -19.97 11.06 -1.51
N GLU A 434 -20.53 10.10 -2.26
CA GLU A 434 -21.62 10.32 -3.22
C GLU A 434 -22.87 10.98 -2.58
N GLN A 435 -23.05 10.86 -1.26
CA GLN A 435 -24.17 11.48 -0.53
C GLN A 435 -23.86 12.93 -0.14
N ASP A 436 -22.60 13.29 -0.04
CA ASP A 436 -22.14 14.59 0.45
C ASP A 436 -21.65 15.52 -0.69
N VAL A 437 -21.17 14.96 -1.80
CA VAL A 437 -20.50 15.66 -2.91
C VAL A 437 -20.98 15.12 -4.25
N ASP A 438 -21.11 16.00 -5.25
CA ASP A 438 -21.30 15.61 -6.66
C ASP A 438 -19.99 15.05 -7.25
N VAL A 439 -19.65 13.82 -6.84
CA VAL A 439 -18.40 13.13 -7.22
C VAL A 439 -18.28 13.01 -8.74
N TRP A 440 -19.34 12.53 -9.39
CA TRP A 440 -19.28 12.23 -10.81
C TRP A 440 -19.33 13.49 -11.70
N GLY A 441 -20.02 14.53 -11.24
CA GLY A 441 -19.95 15.83 -11.90
C GLY A 441 -18.58 16.49 -11.74
N ALA A 442 -17.93 16.36 -10.60
CA ALA A 442 -16.55 16.80 -10.39
C ALA A 442 -15.56 16.04 -11.29
N ALA A 443 -15.65 14.73 -11.33
CA ALA A 443 -14.84 13.86 -12.19
C ALA A 443 -15.04 14.20 -13.70
N ALA A 444 -16.28 14.41 -14.13
CA ALA A 444 -16.62 14.78 -15.52
C ALA A 444 -16.08 16.16 -15.95
N ARG A 445 -15.79 17.05 -15.00
CA ARG A 445 -15.13 18.33 -15.27
C ARG A 445 -13.61 18.26 -15.16
N GLY A 446 -13.04 17.12 -14.75
CA GLY A 446 -11.62 16.99 -14.43
C GLY A 446 -11.19 17.82 -13.21
N ASP A 447 -12.14 18.19 -12.34
CA ASP A 447 -11.91 18.95 -11.10
C ASP A 447 -12.05 18.04 -9.88
N LEU A 448 -10.94 17.52 -9.36
CA LEU A 448 -10.92 16.64 -8.22
C LEU A 448 -10.91 17.38 -6.86
N THR A 449 -10.91 18.71 -6.86
CA THR A 449 -10.84 19.54 -5.64
C THR A 449 -11.92 19.21 -4.62
N PRO A 450 -13.23 19.02 -4.98
CA PRO A 450 -14.25 18.68 -3.99
C PRO A 450 -14.04 17.29 -3.37
N ILE A 451 -13.54 16.35 -4.17
CA ILE A 451 -13.22 14.98 -3.73
C ILE A 451 -12.07 15.01 -2.72
N THR A 452 -10.97 15.68 -3.08
CA THR A 452 -9.80 15.84 -2.22
C THR A 452 -10.15 16.58 -0.92
N ALA A 453 -11.00 17.61 -1.00
CA ALA A 453 -11.44 18.35 0.18
C ALA A 453 -12.23 17.46 1.15
N TRP A 454 -13.12 16.60 0.65
CA TRP A 454 -13.86 15.64 1.48
C TRP A 454 -12.92 14.61 2.14
N LEU A 455 -11.99 14.02 1.37
CA LEU A 455 -11.00 13.08 1.91
C LEU A 455 -10.09 13.74 2.95
N ARG A 456 -9.67 14.99 2.72
CA ARG A 456 -8.90 15.76 3.69
C ARG A 456 -9.65 15.97 4.98
N GLU A 457 -10.94 16.35 4.90
CA GLU A 457 -11.78 16.55 6.09
C GLU A 457 -12.04 15.25 6.86
N LYS A 458 -12.33 14.15 6.16
CA LYS A 458 -12.77 12.90 6.79
C LYS A 458 -11.65 11.95 7.17
N VAL A 459 -10.50 12.01 6.45
CA VAL A 459 -9.39 11.05 6.55
C VAL A 459 -8.05 11.75 6.78
N HIS A 460 -7.58 12.55 5.81
CA HIS A 460 -6.18 12.97 5.74
C HIS A 460 -5.72 13.76 6.96
N GLN A 461 -6.53 14.73 7.41
CA GLN A 461 -6.13 15.65 8.47
C GLN A 461 -5.74 14.97 9.78
N TYR A 462 -6.17 13.73 9.99
CA TYR A 462 -5.95 13.05 11.27
C TYR A 462 -4.58 12.40 11.38
N GLY A 463 -3.91 12.07 10.27
CA GLY A 463 -2.63 11.34 10.32
C GLY A 463 -2.73 10.14 11.26
N GLY A 464 -1.76 9.98 12.16
CA GLY A 464 -1.74 8.94 13.20
C GLY A 464 -2.55 9.26 14.47
N LEU A 465 -3.32 10.37 14.51
CA LEU A 465 -4.05 10.81 15.71
C LEU A 465 -5.16 9.85 16.13
N MET A 466 -5.78 9.16 15.18
CA MET A 466 -6.85 8.18 15.40
C MET A 466 -6.36 6.76 15.09
N GLU A 467 -7.04 5.74 15.61
CA GLU A 467 -6.82 4.36 15.18
C GLU A 467 -7.39 4.12 13.76
N PRO A 468 -6.86 3.17 12.98
CA PRO A 468 -7.31 2.92 11.60
C PRO A 468 -8.83 2.69 11.50
N ALA A 469 -9.37 1.85 12.37
CA ALA A 469 -10.82 1.57 12.40
C ALA A 469 -11.66 2.82 12.71
N ASP A 470 -11.14 3.73 13.56
CA ASP A 470 -11.83 4.97 13.91
C ASP A 470 -11.80 5.97 12.76
N VAL A 471 -10.69 6.03 11.98
CA VAL A 471 -10.62 6.84 10.75
C VAL A 471 -11.66 6.37 9.73
N VAL A 472 -11.72 5.06 9.46
CA VAL A 472 -12.70 4.48 8.54
C VAL A 472 -14.12 4.76 9.03
N LYS A 473 -14.39 4.53 10.32
CA LYS A 473 -15.70 4.77 10.93
C LYS A 473 -16.11 6.23 10.88
N ASN A 474 -15.17 7.15 11.11
CA ASN A 474 -15.43 8.59 11.01
C ASN A 474 -15.77 9.01 9.57
N ALA A 475 -15.11 8.41 8.59
CA ALA A 475 -15.32 8.73 7.18
C ALA A 475 -16.63 8.14 6.64
N CYS A 476 -16.93 6.88 6.93
CA CYS A 476 -17.97 6.14 6.22
C CYS A 476 -18.79 5.15 7.08
N GLY A 477 -18.63 5.16 8.41
CA GLY A 477 -19.34 4.24 9.30
C GLY A 477 -18.61 2.93 9.54
N ASP A 478 -19.29 1.96 10.14
CA ASP A 478 -18.70 0.65 10.41
C ASP A 478 -18.32 -0.06 9.10
N PHE A 479 -17.16 -0.72 9.07
CA PHE A 479 -16.63 -1.34 7.86
C PHE A 479 -17.55 -2.44 7.31
N SER A 480 -17.79 -2.39 5.98
CA SER A 480 -18.55 -3.38 5.23
C SER A 480 -17.91 -3.67 3.88
N ALA A 481 -17.76 -4.95 3.54
CA ALA A 481 -17.33 -5.39 2.22
C ALA A 481 -18.37 -5.21 1.13
N GLU A 482 -19.64 -5.05 1.50
CA GLU A 482 -20.78 -5.00 0.57
C GLU A 482 -20.69 -3.82 -0.39
N ASP A 483 -20.27 -2.65 0.08
CA ASP A 483 -20.13 -1.46 -0.77
C ASP A 483 -19.12 -1.69 -1.90
N TYR A 484 -18.01 -2.37 -1.62
CA TYR A 484 -17.02 -2.72 -2.63
C TYR A 484 -17.56 -3.73 -3.65
N ILE A 485 -18.27 -4.75 -3.21
CA ILE A 485 -18.90 -5.74 -4.12
C ILE A 485 -19.96 -5.07 -4.98
N GLN A 486 -20.79 -4.20 -4.42
CA GLN A 486 -21.81 -3.48 -5.18
C GLN A 486 -21.19 -2.55 -6.22
N TYR A 487 -20.13 -1.83 -5.86
CA TYR A 487 -19.38 -1.00 -6.79
C TYR A 487 -18.85 -1.82 -7.96
N LEU A 488 -18.10 -2.90 -7.69
CA LEU A 488 -17.53 -3.76 -8.74
C LEU A 488 -18.62 -4.42 -9.58
N THR A 489 -19.68 -4.92 -8.95
CA THR A 489 -20.78 -5.56 -9.66
C THR A 489 -21.48 -4.58 -10.63
N ARG A 490 -21.78 -3.37 -10.17
CA ARG A 490 -22.37 -2.31 -11.00
C ARG A 490 -21.47 -1.98 -12.19
N LYS A 491 -20.20 -1.68 -11.93
CA LYS A 491 -19.20 -1.28 -12.94
C LYS A 491 -19.02 -2.35 -14.01
N TYR A 492 -18.79 -3.59 -13.61
CA TYR A 492 -18.49 -4.67 -14.54
C TYR A 492 -19.71 -5.27 -15.22
N THR A 493 -20.90 -5.19 -14.58
CA THR A 493 -22.17 -5.50 -15.25
C THR A 493 -22.46 -4.54 -16.41
N GLU A 494 -22.27 -3.24 -16.18
CA GLU A 494 -22.39 -2.21 -17.23
C GLU A 494 -21.35 -2.43 -18.35
N LEU A 495 -20.07 -2.61 -17.97
CA LEU A 495 -18.97 -2.73 -18.91
C LEU A 495 -19.09 -3.93 -19.87
N TYR A 496 -19.60 -5.07 -19.38
CA TYR A 496 -19.71 -6.32 -20.13
C TYR A 496 -21.15 -6.65 -20.60
N GLY A 497 -22.15 -5.86 -20.23
CA GLY A 497 -23.54 -6.10 -20.58
C GLY A 497 -24.05 -7.42 -20.01
N LEU A 498 -23.93 -7.59 -18.70
CA LEU A 498 -24.33 -8.81 -17.97
C LEU A 498 -25.79 -8.75 -17.53
#